data_1055fd40b5231b28d4e3869d57b3ab0d
#
_entry.id   1055fd40b5231b28d4e3869d57b3ab0d
#
_cell.length_a   1.000
_cell.length_b   1.000
_cell.length_c   1.000
_cell.angle_alpha   90.00
_cell.angle_beta   90.00
_cell.angle_gamma   90.00
#
_symmetry.space_group_name_H-M   'P 1'
#
loop_
_entity.id
_entity.type
_entity.pdbx_description
1 polymer ?
#
loop_
_entity_poly.entity_id
_entity_poly.type
_entity_poly.pdbx_seq_one_letter_code
_entity_poly.pdbx_strand_id
1 'polypeptide(L)' 'MAHIAILGLGNWGTAVARMWLLEGHKVKGWTIEQEVYESVVMDGVNKKYLPNHSVEGLSLIHI' A
#
# COMPACT_ATOMS: atom_id res chain seq x y z
N MET A 1 15.18 -10.11 4.40
CA MET A 1 13.92 -9.59 3.84
C MET A 1 12.72 -10.33 4.45
N ALA A 2 11.75 -9.60 4.93
CA ALA A 2 10.53 -10.18 5.49
C ALA A 2 9.37 -10.08 4.52
N HIS A 3 8.36 -10.92 4.73
CA HIS A 3 7.07 -10.82 4.03
C HIS A 3 6.07 -10.26 5.03
N ILE A 4 5.54 -9.07 4.74
CA ILE A 4 4.69 -8.33 5.67
C ILE A 4 3.29 -8.19 5.08
N ALA A 5 2.27 -8.44 5.89
CA ALA A 5 0.88 -8.31 5.51
C ALA A 5 0.22 -7.20 6.32
N ILE A 6 -0.48 -6.29 5.65
CA ILE A 6 -1.17 -5.18 6.29
C ILE A 6 -2.64 -5.24 5.95
N LEU A 7 -3.49 -5.32 6.96
CA LEU A 7 -4.93 -5.33 6.81
C LEU A 7 -5.46 -3.91 6.97
N GLY A 8 -6.04 -3.38 5.90
CA GLY A 8 -6.58 -2.04 5.90
C GLY A 8 -5.56 -0.98 5.57
N LEU A 9 -5.62 -0.48 4.34
CA LEU A 9 -4.70 0.56 3.86
C LEU A 9 -5.32 1.94 4.00
N GLY A 10 -5.59 2.33 5.24
CA GLY A 10 -5.94 3.70 5.54
C GLY A 10 -4.67 4.57 5.59
N ASN A 11 -4.79 5.75 6.18
CA ASN A 11 -3.69 6.68 6.26
C ASN A 11 -2.45 6.05 6.94
N TRP A 12 -2.66 5.46 8.09
CA TRP A 12 -1.57 4.90 8.90
C TRP A 12 -1.01 3.62 8.26
N GLY A 13 -1.89 2.74 7.80
CA GLY A 13 -1.46 1.48 7.17
C GLY A 13 -0.64 1.71 5.91
N THR A 14 -1.03 2.70 5.10
CA THR A 14 -0.29 3.04 3.88
C THR A 14 1.10 3.59 4.21
N ALA A 15 1.21 4.44 5.23
CA ALA A 15 2.49 4.99 5.64
C ALA A 15 3.44 3.89 6.15
N VAL A 16 2.92 2.94 6.91
CA VAL A 16 3.70 1.80 7.40
C VAL A 16 4.13 0.90 6.23
N ALA A 17 3.23 0.65 5.28
CA ALA A 17 3.56 -0.14 4.09
C ALA A 17 4.73 0.49 3.32
N ARG A 18 4.69 1.80 3.11
CA ARG A 18 5.76 2.52 2.42
C ARG A 18 7.08 2.38 3.17
N MET A 19 7.05 2.51 4.49
CA MET A 19 8.26 2.37 5.29
C MET A 19 8.91 0.99 5.12
N TRP A 20 8.12 -0.07 5.18
CA TRP A 20 8.64 -1.43 5.01
C TRP A 20 9.13 -1.68 3.59
N LEU A 21 8.47 -1.13 2.57
CA LEU A 21 8.92 -1.25 1.18
C LEU A 21 10.28 -0.57 0.99
N LEU A 22 10.48 0.59 1.59
CA LEU A 22 11.75 1.31 1.50
C LEU A 22 12.90 0.55 2.17
N GLU A 23 12.60 -0.30 3.13
CA GLU A 23 13.59 -1.14 3.77
C GLU A 23 13.84 -2.46 3.04
N GLY A 24 13.21 -2.67 1.89
CA GLY A 24 13.45 -3.84 1.06
C GLY A 24 12.60 -5.06 1.39
N HIS A 25 11.56 -4.89 2.21
CA HIS A 25 10.65 -5.98 2.51
C HIS A 25 9.59 -6.15 1.43
N LYS A 26 9.05 -7.36 1.33
CA LYS A 26 7.87 -7.59 0.48
C LYS A 26 6.63 -7.34 1.32
N VAL A 27 5.76 -6.47 0.83
CA VAL A 27 4.57 -6.05 1.56
C VAL A 27 3.32 -6.40 0.75
N LYS A 28 2.36 -7.03 1.42
CA LYS A 28 1.05 -7.34 0.87
C LYS A 28 0.00 -6.59 1.67
N GLY A 29 -0.89 -5.88 0.99
CA GLY A 29 -1.94 -5.12 1.64
C GLY A 29 -3.32 -5.56 1.21
N TRP A 30 -4.31 -5.31 2.04
CA TRP A 30 -5.71 -5.52 1.71
C TRP A 30 -6.48 -4.22 1.91
N THR A 31 -7.40 -3.92 1.00
CA THR A 31 -8.28 -2.78 1.13
C THR A 31 -9.70 -3.14 0.70
N ILE A 32 -10.69 -2.56 1.37
CA ILE A 32 -12.08 -2.66 0.95
C ILE A 32 -12.49 -1.47 0.07
N GLU A 33 -11.66 -0.45 -0.02
CA GLU A 33 -11.93 0.76 -0.79
C GLU A 33 -11.45 0.60 -2.24
N GLN A 34 -12.37 0.61 -3.18
CA GLN A 34 -12.03 0.45 -4.58
C GLN A 34 -11.13 1.56 -5.10
N GLU A 35 -11.35 2.80 -4.68
CA GLU A 35 -10.53 3.91 -5.14
C GLU A 35 -9.07 3.81 -4.68
N VAL A 36 -8.84 3.26 -3.47
CA VAL A 36 -7.49 3.00 -2.98
C VAL A 36 -6.83 1.91 -3.81
N TYR A 37 -7.55 0.81 -4.07
CA TYR A 37 -7.04 -0.28 -4.88
C TYR A 37 -6.64 0.21 -6.27
N GLU A 38 -7.51 0.94 -6.93
CA GLU A 38 -7.24 1.44 -8.28
C GLU A 38 -6.07 2.41 -8.31
N SER A 39 -5.98 3.33 -7.35
CA SER A 39 -4.90 4.30 -7.36
C SER A 39 -3.54 3.65 -7.12
N VAL A 40 -3.46 2.66 -6.24
CA VAL A 40 -2.21 1.95 -6.00
C VAL A 40 -1.81 1.09 -7.20
N VAL A 41 -2.75 0.35 -7.76
CA VAL A 41 -2.47 -0.53 -8.89
C VAL A 41 -2.11 0.26 -10.16
N MET A 42 -2.84 1.35 -10.43
CA MET A 42 -2.66 2.12 -11.65
C MET A 42 -1.52 3.13 -11.56
N ASP A 43 -1.36 3.78 -10.42
CA ASP A 43 -0.45 4.91 -10.27
C ASP A 43 0.71 4.66 -9.29
N GLY A 44 0.70 3.54 -8.56
CA GLY A 44 1.72 3.24 -7.56
C GLY A 44 1.66 4.15 -6.34
N VAL A 45 0.53 4.81 -6.11
CA VAL A 45 0.34 5.80 -5.04
C VAL A 45 -1.05 5.62 -4.46
N ASN A 46 -1.17 5.69 -3.13
CA ASN A 46 -2.48 5.75 -2.48
C ASN A 46 -2.93 7.21 -2.42
N LYS A 47 -3.65 7.65 -3.44
CA LYS A 47 -4.03 9.06 -3.59
C LYS A 47 -4.95 9.57 -2.49
N LYS A 48 -5.72 8.69 -1.88
CA LYS A 48 -6.64 9.08 -0.83
C LYS A 48 -5.95 9.40 0.48
N TYR A 49 -4.94 8.60 0.83
CA TYR A 49 -4.31 8.67 2.15
C TYR A 49 -2.85 9.13 2.13
N LEU A 50 -2.14 8.88 1.05
CA LEU A 50 -0.72 9.24 0.96
C LEU A 50 -0.35 9.65 -0.47
N PRO A 51 -0.91 10.78 -0.97
CA PRO A 51 -0.86 11.12 -2.39
C PRO A 51 0.51 11.49 -2.92
N ASN A 52 1.44 11.90 -2.07
CA ASN A 52 2.73 12.40 -2.51
C ASN A 52 3.87 11.40 -2.36
N HIS A 53 3.55 10.13 -2.03
CA HIS A 53 4.58 9.13 -1.78
C HIS A 53 4.26 7.83 -2.52
N SER A 54 5.25 7.28 -3.21
CA SER A 54 5.09 6.04 -3.94
C SER A 54 5.00 4.84 -3.01
N VAL A 55 4.12 3.90 -3.35
CA VAL A 55 4.04 2.59 -2.72
C VAL A 55 4.23 1.49 -3.77
N GLU A 56 5.04 1.77 -4.79
CA GLU A 56 5.37 0.77 -5.79
C GLU A 56 6.02 -0.45 -5.15
N GLY A 57 5.66 -1.63 -5.63
CA GLY A 57 6.11 -2.88 -5.03
C GLY A 57 5.13 -3.45 -4.01
N LEU A 58 4.13 -2.68 -3.60
CA LEU A 58 3.06 -3.19 -2.74
C LEU A 58 2.17 -4.14 -3.53
N SER A 59 2.01 -5.35 -3.02
CA SER A 59 1.05 -6.31 -3.58
C SER A 59 -0.30 -6.06 -2.91
N LEU A 60 -1.25 -5.53 -3.65
CA LEU A 60 -2.53 -5.09 -3.10
C LEU A 60 -3.68 -6.01 -3.52
N ILE A 61 -4.50 -6.35 -2.56
CA ILE A 61 -5.69 -7.18 -2.76
C ILE A 61 -6.92 -6.36 -2.37
N HIS A 62 -7.88 -6.31 -3.30
CA HIS A 62 -9.16 -5.68 -3.06
C HIS A 62 -10.15 -6.72 -2.55
N ILE A 63 -10.75 -6.45 -1.41
CA ILE A 63 -11.73 -7.34 -0.79
C ILE A 63 -13.14 -6.91 -1.17
#